data_e996b4e8c83a2c5f77559cf99c1eddb6
#
_entry.id   e996b4e8c83a2c5f77559cf99c1eddb6
#
_cell.length_a   1.000
_cell.length_b   1.000
_cell.length_c   1.000
_cell.angle_alpha   90.00
_cell.angle_beta   90.00
_cell.angle_gamma   90.00
#
_symmetry.space_group_name_H-M   'P 1'
#
loop_
_entity.id
_entity.type
_entity.pdbx_description
1 polymer ?
#
loop_
_entity_poly.entity_id
_entity_poly.type
_entity_poly.pdbx_seq_one_letter_code
_entity_poly.pdbx_strand_id
1 'polypeptide(L)'
;MDDFITARRKDDAVVSVCQDNKKKNVLILGLNQAARNLLKYEEGNLLNKPLINILSARAADDMKNYLEYTENGHDLLDILPKVIDFSLTDAKGEDIRTKVKVFRTAQFASNKINYELLIRDISLSHKLGIFRDEYLMGKKYKNHDLFDIPGNESTILELYVILNFAFQHQINAAIGIIGLNSSCSETNDALKVIIEHFYKNCRSDDFLGYIDENKVLFVLINCDVKSTSIAFLIIVRMR
;
A
#
# COMPACT_ATOMS: atom_id res chain seq x y z
N MET A 1 -7.72 -5.14 -10.89
CA MET A 1 -8.82 -5.02 -9.92
C MET A 1 -8.24 -4.54 -8.61
N ASP A 2 -8.58 -3.32 -8.22
CA ASP A 2 -7.92 -2.67 -7.06
C ASP A 2 -8.58 -3.07 -5.74
N ASP A 3 -8.38 -4.29 -5.27
CA ASP A 3 -8.75 -4.71 -3.91
C ASP A 3 -7.79 -4.16 -2.84
N PHE A 4 -7.43 -2.89 -3.03
CA PHE A 4 -6.28 -2.30 -2.34
C PHE A 4 -6.46 -2.06 -0.85
N ILE A 5 -7.68 -2.04 -0.32
CA ILE A 5 -7.92 -1.87 1.13
C ILE A 5 -9.30 -2.41 1.48
N THR A 6 -9.41 -3.70 1.71
CA THR A 6 -10.65 -4.29 2.20
C THR A 6 -10.77 -4.29 3.71
N ALA A 7 -9.66 -4.19 4.45
CA ALA A 7 -9.67 -4.14 5.91
C ALA A 7 -8.67 -3.12 6.46
N ARG A 8 -9.10 -2.33 7.45
CA ARG A 8 -8.25 -1.46 8.27
C ARG A 8 -7.29 -2.32 9.08
N ARG A 9 -5.97 -2.15 8.87
CA ARG A 9 -4.94 -2.80 9.68
C ARG A 9 -4.59 -1.93 10.87
N LYS A 10 -4.11 -2.53 11.95
CA LYS A 10 -3.72 -1.80 13.17
C LYS A 10 -2.63 -0.75 12.90
N ASP A 11 -1.81 -1.00 11.89
CA ASP A 11 -0.64 -0.17 11.54
C ASP A 11 -0.91 0.77 10.35
N ASP A 12 -2.13 0.84 9.83
CA ASP A 12 -2.46 1.77 8.76
C ASP A 12 -2.42 3.22 9.27
N ALA A 13 -1.77 4.10 8.51
CA ALA A 13 -1.76 5.53 8.82
C ALA A 13 -3.13 6.13 8.55
N VAL A 14 -3.70 6.80 9.55
CA VAL A 14 -5.03 7.41 9.47
C VAL A 14 -4.96 8.87 9.84
N VAL A 15 -5.50 9.72 8.96
CA VAL A 15 -5.69 11.15 9.17
C VAL A 15 -7.19 11.45 9.18
N SER A 16 -7.69 11.96 10.30
CA SER A 16 -9.08 12.43 10.41
C SER A 16 -9.15 13.88 9.95
N VAL A 17 -10.10 14.20 9.08
CA VAL A 17 -10.26 15.55 8.54
C VAL A 17 -11.71 16.01 8.54
N CYS A 18 -11.91 17.32 8.53
CA CYS A 18 -13.21 17.97 8.38
C CYS A 18 -13.19 18.87 7.16
N GLN A 19 -14.07 18.60 6.21
CA GLN A 19 -14.35 19.49 5.09
C GLN A 19 -15.41 20.51 5.51
N ASP A 20 -15.09 21.80 5.37
CA ASP A 20 -16.02 22.91 5.54
C ASP A 20 -16.35 23.51 4.17
N ASN A 21 -17.51 23.18 3.64
CA ASN A 21 -17.94 23.61 2.30
C ASN A 21 -18.16 25.12 2.20
N LYS A 22 -18.50 25.81 3.30
CA LYS A 22 -18.62 27.27 3.32
C LYS A 22 -17.27 27.97 3.20
N LYS A 23 -16.26 27.42 3.88
CA LYS A 23 -14.91 27.96 3.88
C LYS A 23 -14.03 27.42 2.76
N LYS A 24 -14.56 26.47 1.97
CA LYS A 24 -13.84 25.80 0.89
C LYS A 24 -12.47 25.25 1.36
N ASN A 25 -12.44 24.63 2.52
CA ASN A 25 -11.22 24.09 3.12
C ASN A 25 -11.44 22.72 3.75
N VAL A 26 -10.34 22.00 3.94
CA VAL A 26 -10.28 20.73 4.64
C VAL A 26 -9.27 20.85 5.75
N LEU A 27 -9.72 20.68 7.01
CA LEU A 27 -8.88 20.81 8.20
C LEU A 27 -8.55 19.45 8.79
N ILE A 28 -7.32 19.26 9.26
CA ILE A 28 -6.89 18.08 9.98
C ILE A 28 -7.43 18.12 11.40
N LEU A 29 -8.20 17.09 11.77
CA LEU A 29 -8.76 16.92 13.12
C LEU A 29 -7.90 16.03 14.01
N GLY A 30 -7.16 15.09 13.42
CA GLY A 30 -6.33 14.16 14.17
C GLY A 30 -5.51 13.24 13.29
N LEU A 31 -4.49 12.66 13.90
CA LEU A 31 -3.61 11.67 13.30
C LEU A 31 -3.43 10.52 14.28
N ASN A 32 -3.48 9.28 13.80
CA ASN A 32 -3.07 8.15 14.62
C ASN A 32 -1.52 8.07 14.70
N GLN A 33 -0.99 7.17 15.53
CA GLN A 33 0.45 7.03 15.71
C GLN A 33 1.17 6.66 14.41
N ALA A 34 0.58 5.80 13.59
CA ALA A 34 1.17 5.40 12.30
C ALA A 34 1.28 6.60 11.33
N ALA A 35 0.26 7.47 11.27
CA ALA A 35 0.31 8.68 10.46
C ALA A 35 1.35 9.69 10.97
N ARG A 36 1.50 9.83 12.31
CA ARG A 36 2.57 10.66 12.88
C ARG A 36 3.96 10.16 12.52
N ASN A 37 4.17 8.85 12.63
CA ASN A 37 5.44 8.21 12.26
C ASN A 37 5.76 8.39 10.77
N LEU A 38 4.76 8.22 9.91
CA LEU A 38 4.90 8.39 8.46
C LEU A 38 5.25 9.83 8.09
N LEU A 39 4.51 10.79 8.63
CA LEU A 39 4.65 12.20 8.29
C LEU A 39 5.74 12.91 9.10
N LYS A 40 6.28 12.26 10.14
CA LYS A 40 7.34 12.78 11.03
C LYS A 40 6.96 14.10 11.74
N TYR A 41 5.66 14.38 11.93
CA TYR A 41 5.19 15.54 12.70
C TYR A 41 4.96 15.18 14.17
N GLU A 42 5.32 16.11 15.03
CA GLU A 42 4.99 16.01 16.46
C GLU A 42 3.47 16.18 16.70
N GLU A 43 3.03 15.65 17.83
CA GLU A 43 1.63 15.77 18.25
C GLU A 43 1.22 17.25 18.41
N GLY A 44 0.11 17.60 17.78
CA GLY A 44 -0.44 18.97 17.83
C GLY A 44 -0.01 19.90 16.70
N ASN A 45 1.12 19.67 16.03
CA ASN A 45 1.62 20.58 15.00
C ASN A 45 0.71 20.68 13.76
N LEU A 46 -0.09 19.66 13.50
CA LEU A 46 -1.01 19.59 12.35
C LEU A 46 -2.49 19.79 12.74
N LEU A 47 -2.84 19.78 14.02
CA LEU A 47 -4.23 19.91 14.45
C LEU A 47 -4.80 21.26 14.02
N ASN A 48 -6.00 21.24 13.41
CA ASN A 48 -6.70 22.41 12.87
C ASN A 48 -5.91 23.13 11.74
N LYS A 49 -4.88 22.52 11.19
CA LYS A 49 -4.20 23.03 10.00
C LYS A 49 -4.88 22.51 8.73
N PRO A 50 -4.81 23.26 7.61
CA PRO A 50 -5.32 22.80 6.33
C PRO A 50 -4.64 21.49 5.89
N LEU A 51 -5.40 20.57 5.31
CA LEU A 51 -4.87 19.30 4.76
C LEU A 51 -3.78 19.52 3.72
N ILE A 52 -3.88 20.61 2.95
CA ILE A 52 -2.87 20.99 1.95
C ILE A 52 -1.46 21.14 2.51
N ASN A 53 -1.30 21.34 3.83
CA ASN A 53 0.02 21.50 4.45
C ASN A 53 0.83 20.21 4.50
N ILE A 54 0.18 19.07 4.33
CA ILE A 54 0.85 17.76 4.27
C ILE A 54 0.81 17.16 2.86
N LEU A 55 0.33 17.89 1.87
CA LEU A 55 0.33 17.47 0.47
C LEU A 55 1.61 17.95 -0.22
N SER A 56 2.08 17.19 -1.21
CA SER A 56 3.08 17.72 -2.14
C SER A 56 2.55 18.96 -2.86
N ALA A 57 3.44 19.81 -3.36
CA ALA A 57 3.05 21.07 -4.02
C ALA A 57 2.00 20.83 -5.11
N ARG A 58 2.20 19.81 -5.95
CA ARG A 58 1.27 19.45 -7.03
C ARG A 58 -0.09 19.01 -6.50
N ALA A 59 -0.11 18.09 -5.53
CA ALA A 59 -1.36 17.61 -4.93
C ALA A 59 -2.11 18.73 -4.20
N ALA A 60 -1.39 19.66 -3.56
CA ALA A 60 -1.97 20.83 -2.92
C ALA A 60 -2.63 21.79 -3.92
N ASP A 61 -1.99 22.03 -5.05
CA ASP A 61 -2.53 22.92 -6.10
C ASP A 61 -3.75 22.26 -6.78
N ASP A 62 -3.69 20.98 -7.09
CA ASP A 62 -4.84 20.25 -7.62
C ASP A 62 -6.02 20.30 -6.65
N MET A 63 -5.79 20.07 -5.35
CA MET A 63 -6.84 20.14 -4.35
C MET A 63 -7.44 21.55 -4.20
N LYS A 64 -6.61 22.61 -4.21
CA LYS A 64 -7.09 24.00 -4.17
C LYS A 64 -7.99 24.30 -5.37
N ASN A 65 -7.54 23.95 -6.57
CA ASN A 65 -8.30 24.14 -7.80
C ASN A 65 -9.67 23.47 -7.69
N TYR A 66 -9.75 22.21 -7.23
CA TYR A 66 -11.02 21.52 -7.03
C TYR A 66 -11.92 22.20 -6.01
N LEU A 67 -11.37 22.67 -4.88
CA LEU A 67 -12.15 23.35 -3.85
C LEU A 67 -12.65 24.74 -4.29
N GLU A 68 -11.93 25.45 -5.15
CA GLU A 68 -12.27 26.79 -5.63
C GLU A 68 -13.29 26.79 -6.76
N TYR A 69 -13.16 25.87 -7.73
CA TYR A 69 -13.96 25.86 -8.98
C TYR A 69 -15.36 25.30 -8.82
N THR A 70 -15.77 24.87 -7.62
CA THR A 70 -17.07 24.22 -7.46
C THR A 70 -18.06 25.08 -6.69
N GLU A 71 -19.08 25.53 -7.41
CA GLU A 71 -20.18 26.33 -6.84
C GLU A 71 -20.99 25.59 -5.77
N ASN A 72 -21.01 24.26 -5.79
CA ASN A 72 -21.85 23.40 -4.93
C ASN A 72 -21.09 22.45 -4.02
N GLY A 73 -19.90 22.82 -3.53
CA GLY A 73 -19.18 22.06 -2.52
C GLY A 73 -19.01 20.58 -2.86
N HIS A 74 -18.03 20.24 -3.71
CA HIS A 74 -17.72 18.82 -3.95
C HIS A 74 -17.32 18.13 -2.66
N ASP A 75 -17.80 16.91 -2.52
CA ASP A 75 -17.40 15.98 -1.49
C ASP A 75 -15.92 15.59 -1.67
N LEU A 76 -15.17 15.47 -0.59
CA LEU A 76 -13.79 14.99 -0.62
C LEU A 76 -13.67 13.62 -1.33
N LEU A 77 -14.71 12.79 -1.26
CA LEU A 77 -14.82 11.53 -2.01
C LEU A 77 -14.81 11.72 -3.53
N ASP A 78 -15.26 12.87 -4.03
CA ASP A 78 -15.26 13.18 -5.46
C ASP A 78 -13.95 13.83 -5.92
N ILE A 79 -13.24 14.46 -4.99
CA ILE A 79 -12.01 15.21 -5.26
C ILE A 79 -10.79 14.28 -5.28
N LEU A 80 -10.57 13.52 -4.21
CA LEU A 80 -9.35 12.73 -4.01
C LEU A 80 -9.08 11.67 -5.09
N PRO A 81 -10.08 10.94 -5.62
CA PRO A 81 -9.85 10.01 -6.72
C PRO A 81 -9.38 10.66 -8.01
N LYS A 82 -9.57 11.98 -8.17
CA LYS A 82 -9.18 12.74 -9.36
C LYS A 82 -7.80 13.38 -9.24
N VAL A 83 -7.23 13.39 -8.04
CA VAL A 83 -5.84 13.82 -7.82
C VAL A 83 -4.92 12.74 -8.35
N ILE A 84 -4.25 13.01 -9.47
CA ILE A 84 -3.51 12.01 -10.26
C ILE A 84 -2.31 11.44 -9.49
N ASP A 85 -1.73 12.19 -8.57
CA ASP A 85 -0.53 11.81 -7.82
C ASP A 85 -0.67 12.28 -6.38
N PHE A 86 -1.33 11.46 -5.53
CA PHE A 86 -1.53 11.83 -4.15
C PHE A 86 -0.26 11.58 -3.35
N SER A 87 0.67 12.53 -3.46
CA SER A 87 1.91 12.52 -2.68
C SER A 87 1.75 13.42 -1.46
N LEU A 88 2.23 12.93 -0.32
CA LEU A 88 2.33 13.71 0.91
C LEU A 88 3.75 14.24 1.07
N THR A 89 3.88 15.28 1.90
CA THR A 89 5.18 15.83 2.28
C THR A 89 5.35 15.69 3.79
N ASP A 90 6.46 15.12 4.22
CA ASP A 90 6.77 14.98 5.65
C ASP A 90 7.27 16.31 6.27
N ALA A 91 7.48 16.31 7.58
CA ALA A 91 7.97 17.49 8.32
C ALA A 91 9.34 17.99 7.87
N LYS A 92 10.11 17.19 7.13
CA LYS A 92 11.41 17.56 6.56
C LYS A 92 11.31 18.08 5.13
N GLY A 93 10.12 18.09 4.54
CA GLY A 93 9.89 18.45 3.15
C GLY A 93 10.16 17.33 2.15
N GLU A 94 10.28 16.08 2.63
CA GLU A 94 10.47 14.91 1.77
C GLU A 94 9.12 14.41 1.23
N ASP A 95 9.05 14.19 -0.07
CA ASP A 95 7.85 13.65 -0.71
C ASP A 95 7.68 12.15 -0.43
N ILE A 96 6.50 11.78 0.02
CA ILE A 96 6.08 10.41 0.28
C ILE A 96 5.00 10.05 -0.74
N ARG A 97 5.27 9.09 -1.62
CA ARG A 97 4.25 8.56 -2.52
C ARG A 97 3.26 7.71 -1.75
N THR A 98 1.98 8.02 -1.89
CA THR A 98 0.94 7.36 -1.11
C THR A 98 -0.23 6.91 -1.97
N LYS A 99 -0.90 5.84 -1.52
CA LYS A 99 -2.27 5.53 -1.90
C LYS A 99 -3.19 5.92 -0.76
N VAL A 100 -4.28 6.58 -1.08
CA VAL A 100 -5.24 7.07 -0.10
C VAL A 100 -6.62 6.51 -0.39
N LYS A 101 -7.29 6.03 0.64
CA LYS A 101 -8.71 5.70 0.62
C LYS A 101 -9.46 6.59 1.62
N VAL A 102 -10.59 7.11 1.18
CA VAL A 102 -11.40 8.06 1.95
C VAL A 102 -12.64 7.36 2.47
N PHE A 103 -12.95 7.57 3.74
CA PHE A 103 -14.16 7.10 4.38
C PHE A 103 -14.90 8.28 5.01
N ARG A 104 -16.17 8.45 4.68
CA ARG A 104 -17.03 9.41 5.40
C ARG A 104 -17.39 8.81 6.76
N THR A 105 -17.13 9.54 7.85
CA THR A 105 -17.37 9.04 9.21
C THR A 105 -18.61 9.64 9.85
N ALA A 106 -18.84 10.94 9.69
CA ALA A 106 -20.00 11.63 10.26
C ALA A 106 -20.29 12.93 9.50
N GLN A 107 -21.56 13.37 9.56
CA GLN A 107 -21.97 14.69 9.11
C GLN A 107 -22.59 15.42 10.31
N PHE A 108 -21.91 16.45 10.83
CA PHE A 108 -22.35 17.16 12.01
C PHE A 108 -23.20 18.41 11.73
N ALA A 109 -23.15 18.92 10.50
CA ALA A 109 -23.94 20.07 10.07
C ALA A 109 -24.09 20.01 8.54
N SER A 110 -25.04 20.75 7.99
CA SER A 110 -25.31 20.75 6.55
C SER A 110 -24.11 21.10 5.65
N ASN A 111 -23.06 21.70 6.23
CA ASN A 111 -21.88 22.19 5.51
C ASN A 111 -20.56 21.66 6.05
N LYS A 112 -20.57 20.77 7.05
CA LYS A 112 -19.35 20.16 7.62
C LYS A 112 -19.46 18.65 7.57
N ILE A 113 -18.48 18.02 6.94
CA ILE A 113 -18.42 16.58 6.75
C ILE A 113 -17.07 16.08 7.24
N ASN A 114 -17.09 15.04 8.06
CA ASN A 114 -15.88 14.42 8.57
C ASN A 114 -15.53 13.17 7.76
N TYR A 115 -14.23 13.02 7.52
CA TYR A 115 -13.67 11.87 6.82
C TYR A 115 -12.48 11.30 7.57
N GLU A 116 -12.21 10.03 7.33
CA GLU A 116 -10.93 9.39 7.61
C GLU A 116 -10.21 9.08 6.31
N LEU A 117 -8.97 9.55 6.21
CA LEU A 117 -8.05 9.23 5.13
C LEU A 117 -7.17 8.07 5.60
N LEU A 118 -7.35 6.91 5.00
CA LEU A 118 -6.46 5.76 5.19
C LEU A 118 -5.33 5.89 4.18
N ILE A 119 -4.11 6.06 4.68
CA ILE A 119 -2.93 6.40 3.89
C ILE A 119 -1.97 5.22 3.94
N ARG A 120 -1.50 4.80 2.79
CA ARG A 120 -0.46 3.78 2.66
C ARG A 120 0.72 4.33 1.88
N ASP A 121 1.91 4.29 2.47
CA ASP A 121 3.15 4.59 1.78
C ASP A 121 3.45 3.52 0.73
N ILE A 122 3.64 3.95 -0.51
CA ILE A 122 4.00 3.10 -1.65
C ILE A 122 5.36 3.48 -2.25
N SER A 123 6.14 4.33 -1.56
CA SER A 123 7.42 4.82 -2.08
C SER A 123 8.39 3.69 -2.38
N LEU A 124 8.43 2.68 -1.51
CA LEU A 124 9.28 1.50 -1.70
C LEU A 124 8.83 0.65 -2.87
N SER A 125 7.52 0.33 -2.93
CA SER A 125 6.93 -0.46 -4.03
C SER A 125 7.14 0.23 -5.38
N HIS A 126 7.03 1.55 -5.41
CA HIS A 126 7.27 2.32 -6.63
C HIS A 126 8.75 2.24 -7.08
N LYS A 127 9.70 2.41 -6.15
CA LYS A 127 11.14 2.28 -6.46
C LYS A 127 11.49 0.87 -6.93
N LEU A 128 10.96 -0.15 -6.26
CA LEU A 128 11.12 -1.53 -6.68
C LEU A 128 10.54 -1.78 -8.09
N GLY A 129 9.36 -1.21 -8.38
CA GLY A 129 8.74 -1.30 -9.70
C GLY A 129 9.63 -0.75 -10.81
N ILE A 130 10.19 0.45 -10.63
CA ILE A 130 11.13 1.05 -11.59
C ILE A 130 12.36 0.16 -11.78
N PHE A 131 12.98 -0.26 -10.67
CA PHE A 131 14.16 -1.14 -10.72
C PHE A 131 13.88 -2.46 -11.43
N ARG A 132 12.71 -3.04 -11.19
CA ARG A 132 12.22 -4.26 -11.84
C ARG A 132 12.06 -4.07 -13.35
N ASP A 133 11.39 -3.00 -13.77
CA ASP A 133 11.15 -2.71 -15.18
C ASP A 133 12.48 -2.53 -15.95
N GLU A 134 13.43 -1.79 -15.37
CA GLU A 134 14.77 -1.60 -15.93
C GLU A 134 15.52 -2.94 -16.05
N TYR A 135 15.47 -3.78 -15.02
CA TYR A 135 16.21 -5.04 -14.98
C TYR A 135 15.60 -6.13 -15.86
N LEU A 136 14.27 -6.17 -15.97
CA LEU A 136 13.53 -7.16 -16.75
C LEU A 136 13.39 -6.77 -18.22
N MET A 137 13.82 -5.57 -18.62
CA MET A 137 13.74 -5.09 -19.99
C MET A 137 14.35 -6.08 -20.97
N GLY A 138 13.54 -6.56 -21.93
CA GLY A 138 13.95 -7.54 -22.92
C GLY A 138 14.10 -8.99 -22.45
N LYS A 139 13.83 -9.29 -21.18
CA LYS A 139 13.82 -10.67 -20.66
C LYS A 139 12.45 -11.32 -20.85
N LYS A 140 12.45 -12.63 -21.14
CA LYS A 140 11.21 -13.39 -21.23
C LYS A 140 10.64 -13.61 -19.83
N TYR A 141 9.43 -13.12 -19.61
CA TYR A 141 8.68 -13.32 -18.38
C TYR A 141 7.46 -14.21 -18.67
N LYS A 142 7.30 -15.29 -17.94
CA LYS A 142 6.21 -16.23 -18.15
C LYS A 142 5.54 -16.56 -16.82
N ASN A 143 4.22 -16.39 -16.76
CA ASN A 143 3.41 -16.85 -15.64
C ASN A 143 3.24 -18.38 -15.69
N HIS A 144 2.88 -18.95 -14.56
CA HIS A 144 2.49 -20.34 -14.44
C HIS A 144 1.17 -20.60 -15.17
N ASP A 145 1.05 -21.73 -15.86
CA ASP A 145 -0.10 -22.00 -16.73
C ASP A 145 -1.45 -22.12 -15.96
N LEU A 146 -1.42 -22.54 -14.68
CA LEU A 146 -2.62 -22.75 -13.86
C LEU A 146 -2.90 -21.60 -12.88
N PHE A 147 -1.90 -20.78 -12.56
CA PHE A 147 -1.99 -19.74 -11.56
C PHE A 147 -1.48 -18.41 -12.15
N ASP A 148 -2.12 -17.33 -11.79
CA ASP A 148 -1.67 -15.98 -12.21
C ASP A 148 -0.51 -15.48 -11.33
N ILE A 149 0.54 -16.29 -11.25
CA ILE A 149 1.80 -15.98 -10.58
C ILE A 149 2.97 -16.33 -11.49
N PRO A 150 4.17 -15.74 -11.27
CA PRO A 150 5.38 -16.09 -12.02
C PRO A 150 5.66 -17.59 -11.98
N GLY A 151 5.94 -18.18 -13.14
CA GLY A 151 6.45 -19.56 -13.24
C GLY A 151 7.89 -19.66 -12.76
N ASN A 152 8.45 -20.86 -12.69
CA ASN A 152 9.76 -21.14 -12.09
C ASN A 152 10.87 -20.19 -12.55
N GLU A 153 11.14 -20.09 -13.85
CA GLU A 153 12.21 -19.23 -14.38
C GLU A 153 11.97 -17.75 -14.04
N SER A 154 10.74 -17.27 -14.16
CA SER A 154 10.35 -15.91 -13.82
C SER A 154 10.45 -15.66 -12.33
N THR A 155 10.15 -16.64 -11.49
CA THR A 155 10.28 -16.58 -10.03
C THR A 155 11.73 -16.39 -9.60
N ILE A 156 12.65 -17.17 -10.19
CA ILE A 156 14.08 -17.03 -9.91
C ILE A 156 14.61 -15.67 -10.35
N LEU A 157 14.17 -15.21 -11.53
CA LEU A 157 14.55 -13.90 -12.04
C LEU A 157 14.06 -12.77 -11.14
N GLU A 158 12.81 -12.81 -10.71
CA GLU A 158 12.25 -11.85 -9.78
C GLU A 158 12.92 -11.86 -8.41
N LEU A 159 13.20 -13.06 -7.89
CA LEU A 159 13.96 -13.19 -6.64
C LEU A 159 15.31 -12.48 -6.75
N TYR A 160 16.02 -12.67 -7.86
CA TYR A 160 17.30 -11.99 -8.08
C TYR A 160 17.14 -10.45 -8.12
N VAL A 161 16.13 -9.95 -8.81
CA VAL A 161 15.81 -8.51 -8.87
C VAL A 161 15.55 -7.95 -7.47
N ILE A 162 14.67 -8.62 -6.72
CA ILE A 162 14.28 -8.20 -5.38
C ILE A 162 15.49 -8.20 -4.42
N LEU A 163 16.32 -9.24 -4.46
CA LEU A 163 17.50 -9.33 -3.60
C LEU A 163 18.55 -8.27 -3.94
N ASN A 164 18.79 -7.99 -5.22
CA ASN A 164 19.70 -6.91 -5.62
C ASN A 164 19.16 -5.55 -5.17
N PHE A 165 17.87 -5.30 -5.34
CA PHE A 165 17.22 -4.08 -4.86
C PHE A 165 17.36 -3.94 -3.34
N ALA A 166 17.04 -4.99 -2.58
CA ALA A 166 17.15 -5.01 -1.13
C ALA A 166 18.59 -4.74 -0.67
N PHE A 167 19.58 -5.37 -1.32
CA PHE A 167 21.00 -5.16 -1.02
C PHE A 167 21.43 -3.72 -1.32
N GLN A 168 21.13 -3.19 -2.49
CA GLN A 168 21.52 -1.82 -2.88
C GLN A 168 20.90 -0.74 -1.98
N HIS A 169 19.67 -0.97 -1.52
CA HIS A 169 18.95 -0.01 -0.68
C HIS A 169 19.04 -0.32 0.83
N GLN A 170 19.84 -1.33 1.25
CA GLN A 170 20.01 -1.75 2.64
C GLN A 170 18.68 -2.08 3.32
N ILE A 171 17.79 -2.77 2.61
CA ILE A 171 16.45 -3.14 3.06
C ILE A 171 16.46 -4.62 3.47
N ASN A 172 15.86 -4.93 4.61
CA ASN A 172 15.68 -6.31 5.03
C ASN A 172 14.69 -7.03 4.14
N ALA A 173 15.00 -8.27 3.79
CA ALA A 173 14.09 -9.16 3.07
C ALA A 173 14.05 -10.53 3.76
N ALA A 174 12.87 -11.11 3.88
CA ALA A 174 12.69 -12.48 4.33
C ALA A 174 12.20 -13.34 3.16
N ILE A 175 12.83 -14.51 3.00
CA ILE A 175 12.49 -15.48 1.95
C ILE A 175 11.96 -16.73 2.62
N GLY A 176 10.88 -17.28 2.08
CA GLY A 176 10.33 -18.54 2.53
C GLY A 176 9.84 -19.40 1.36
N ILE A 177 9.77 -20.68 1.61
CA ILE A 177 9.22 -21.67 0.67
C ILE A 177 8.11 -22.43 1.38
N ILE A 178 6.95 -22.50 0.75
CA ILE A 178 5.83 -23.34 1.20
C ILE A 178 5.79 -24.53 0.25
N GLY A 179 5.94 -25.74 0.83
CA GLY A 179 5.82 -27.00 0.12
C GLY A 179 4.61 -27.78 0.58
N LEU A 180 3.86 -28.36 -0.32
CA LEU A 180 2.77 -29.28 -0.03
C LEU A 180 3.27 -30.73 -0.14
N ASN A 181 2.74 -31.61 0.72
CA ASN A 181 3.09 -33.01 0.66
C ASN A 181 2.46 -33.66 -0.59
N SER A 182 3.27 -34.27 -1.44
CA SER A 182 2.89 -34.84 -2.75
C SER A 182 1.87 -35.98 -2.70
N SER A 183 1.48 -36.44 -1.53
CA SER A 183 0.45 -37.49 -1.36
C SER A 183 -1.00 -36.98 -1.45
N CYS A 184 -1.19 -35.68 -1.66
CA CYS A 184 -2.51 -35.06 -1.70
C CYS A 184 -3.00 -34.94 -3.14
N SER A 185 -4.07 -35.59 -3.53
CA SER A 185 -4.72 -35.47 -4.85
C SER A 185 -5.27 -34.06 -5.14
N GLU A 186 -5.31 -33.20 -4.13
CA GLU A 186 -5.87 -31.83 -4.15
C GLU A 186 -4.78 -30.75 -4.09
N THR A 187 -3.56 -31.04 -4.53
CA THR A 187 -2.41 -30.14 -4.40
C THR A 187 -2.65 -28.79 -5.07
N ASN A 188 -3.27 -28.78 -6.26
CA ASN A 188 -3.56 -27.56 -6.99
C ASN A 188 -4.57 -26.66 -6.27
N ASP A 189 -5.60 -27.25 -5.66
CA ASP A 189 -6.60 -26.49 -4.91
C ASP A 189 -6.00 -25.91 -3.63
N ALA A 190 -5.14 -26.67 -2.95
CA ALA A 190 -4.42 -26.18 -1.78
C ALA A 190 -3.45 -25.04 -2.13
N LEU A 191 -2.70 -25.14 -3.25
CA LEU A 191 -1.86 -24.05 -3.73
C LEU A 191 -2.67 -22.81 -4.07
N LYS A 192 -3.83 -22.96 -4.71
CA LYS A 192 -4.72 -21.85 -5.03
C LYS A 192 -5.16 -21.10 -3.77
N VAL A 193 -5.55 -21.83 -2.74
CA VAL A 193 -5.93 -21.24 -1.44
C VAL A 193 -4.75 -20.46 -0.83
N ILE A 194 -3.53 -21.01 -0.87
CA ILE A 194 -2.33 -20.34 -0.38
C ILE A 194 -2.07 -19.03 -1.15
N ILE A 195 -2.16 -19.08 -2.47
CA ILE A 195 -1.94 -17.94 -3.36
C ILE A 195 -2.97 -16.83 -3.08
N GLU A 196 -4.25 -17.19 -3.05
CA GLU A 196 -5.34 -16.24 -2.74
C GLU A 196 -5.15 -15.61 -1.35
N HIS A 197 -4.77 -16.43 -0.36
CA HIS A 197 -4.53 -15.94 0.98
C HIS A 197 -3.33 -15.00 1.06
N PHE A 198 -2.26 -15.31 0.33
CA PHE A 198 -1.08 -14.44 0.25
C PHE A 198 -1.47 -13.07 -0.30
N TYR A 199 -2.10 -13.00 -1.47
CA TYR A 199 -2.50 -11.74 -2.08
C TYR A 199 -3.50 -10.93 -1.24
N LYS A 200 -4.33 -11.60 -0.45
CA LYS A 200 -5.27 -10.93 0.45
C LYS A 200 -4.61 -10.28 1.66
N ASN A 201 -3.48 -10.81 2.14
CA ASN A 201 -2.89 -10.43 3.42
C ASN A 201 -1.50 -9.78 3.30
N CYS A 202 -0.79 -9.98 2.20
CA CYS A 202 0.54 -9.43 1.98
C CYS A 202 0.50 -8.04 1.33
N ARG A 203 1.63 -7.36 1.33
CA ARG A 203 1.77 -6.02 0.74
C ARG A 203 1.96 -6.13 -0.77
N SER A 204 1.78 -5.01 -1.49
CA SER A 204 2.00 -4.95 -2.93
C SER A 204 3.47 -5.10 -3.35
N ASP A 205 4.39 -4.91 -2.43
CA ASP A 205 5.84 -5.08 -2.59
C ASP A 205 6.33 -6.48 -2.19
N ASP A 206 5.49 -7.26 -1.49
CA ASP A 206 5.77 -8.67 -1.23
C ASP A 206 5.57 -9.47 -2.53
N PHE A 207 6.36 -10.52 -2.69
CA PHE A 207 6.39 -11.33 -3.89
C PHE A 207 6.02 -12.78 -3.61
N LEU A 208 5.28 -13.38 -4.53
CA LEU A 208 4.98 -14.80 -4.56
C LEU A 208 5.21 -15.35 -5.97
N GLY A 209 5.92 -16.47 -6.07
CA GLY A 209 6.17 -17.15 -7.33
C GLY A 209 6.19 -18.67 -7.19
N TYR A 210 5.99 -19.34 -8.30
CA TYR A 210 5.99 -20.80 -8.38
C TYR A 210 7.42 -21.31 -8.59
N ILE A 211 7.82 -22.35 -7.86
CA ILE A 211 9.15 -22.96 -8.01
C ILE A 211 9.07 -24.37 -8.60
N ASP A 212 8.15 -25.18 -8.10
CA ASP A 212 8.09 -26.60 -8.40
C ASP A 212 6.65 -27.11 -8.22
N GLU A 213 6.33 -28.30 -8.69
CA GLU A 213 4.97 -28.87 -8.75
C GLU A 213 4.14 -28.67 -7.47
N ASN A 214 4.79 -28.61 -6.31
CA ASN A 214 4.12 -28.49 -5.01
C ASN A 214 4.70 -27.34 -4.17
N LYS A 215 5.45 -26.40 -4.76
CA LYS A 215 6.16 -25.38 -3.98
C LYS A 215 5.98 -23.98 -4.55
N VAL A 216 5.73 -23.05 -3.66
CA VAL A 216 5.76 -21.62 -3.94
C VAL A 216 6.82 -20.94 -3.07
N LEU A 217 7.50 -19.96 -3.65
CA LEU A 217 8.45 -19.08 -2.97
C LEU A 217 7.76 -17.76 -2.69
N PHE A 218 7.96 -17.23 -1.49
CA PHE A 218 7.55 -15.87 -1.16
C PHE A 218 8.73 -15.04 -0.66
N VAL A 219 8.66 -13.74 -0.92
CA VAL A 219 9.61 -12.75 -0.40
C VAL A 219 8.84 -11.63 0.25
N LEU A 220 9.16 -11.34 1.51
CA LEU A 220 8.62 -10.21 2.25
C LEU A 220 9.70 -9.13 2.33
N ILE A 221 9.40 -7.92 1.85
CA ILE A 221 10.35 -6.81 1.79
C ILE A 221 10.10 -5.84 2.96
N ASN A 222 11.18 -5.24 3.46
CA ASN A 222 11.15 -4.29 4.56
C ASN A 222 10.44 -4.85 5.80
N CYS A 223 10.81 -6.07 6.18
CA CYS A 223 10.26 -6.75 7.35
C CYS A 223 11.35 -7.01 8.39
N ASP A 224 10.99 -6.93 9.66
CA ASP A 224 11.81 -7.40 10.77
C ASP A 224 11.50 -8.87 11.09
N VAL A 225 12.32 -9.49 11.95
CA VAL A 225 12.17 -10.89 12.36
C VAL A 225 10.80 -11.15 13.00
N LYS A 226 10.25 -10.17 13.73
CA LYS A 226 8.95 -10.30 14.40
C LYS A 226 7.81 -10.27 13.41
N SER A 227 7.85 -9.36 12.45
CA SER A 227 6.85 -9.25 11.37
C SER A 227 6.87 -10.48 10.47
N THR A 228 8.07 -11.02 10.17
CA THR A 228 8.25 -12.27 9.42
C THR A 228 7.62 -13.45 10.14
N SER A 229 7.84 -13.58 11.45
CA SER A 229 7.27 -14.65 12.27
C SER A 229 5.74 -14.61 12.31
N ILE A 230 5.14 -13.40 12.35
CA ILE A 230 3.68 -13.21 12.31
C ILE A 230 3.12 -13.61 10.95
N ALA A 231 3.75 -13.19 9.85
CA ALA A 231 3.33 -13.56 8.49
C ALA A 231 3.39 -15.09 8.30
N PHE A 232 4.45 -15.75 8.79
CA PHE A 232 4.60 -17.20 8.75
C PHE A 232 3.51 -17.93 9.56
N LEU A 233 3.16 -17.41 10.75
CA LEU A 233 2.08 -17.96 11.58
C LEU A 233 0.71 -17.86 10.90
N ILE A 234 0.45 -16.81 10.13
CA ILE A 234 -0.78 -16.65 9.35
C ILE A 234 -0.87 -17.74 8.27
N ILE A 235 0.22 -18.02 7.58
CA ILE A 235 0.29 -19.04 6.52
C ILE A 235 0.14 -20.45 7.09
N VAL A 236 0.74 -20.74 8.25
CA VAL A 236 0.68 -22.09 8.89
C VAL A 236 -0.66 -22.39 9.57
N ARG A 237 -1.44 -21.36 9.95
CA ARG A 237 -2.78 -21.54 10.55
C ARG A 237 -3.90 -21.91 9.57
N MET A 238 -3.57 -22.11 8.31
CA MET A 238 -4.51 -22.56 7.25
C MET A 238 -4.72 -24.10 7.26
N ARG A 239 -4.75 -24.72 8.43
CA ARG A 239 -5.13 -26.14 8.59
C ARG A 239 -6.62 -26.31 8.71
#